data_ed3f1afa6b1fe52e4999d191716e7c2d
#
_entry.id   ed3f1afa6b1fe52e4999d191716e7c2d
#
_cell.length_a   1.000
_cell.length_b   1.000
_cell.length_c   1.000
_cell.angle_alpha   90.00
_cell.angle_beta   90.00
_cell.angle_gamma   90.00
#
_symmetry.space_group_name_H-M   'P 1'
#
loop_
_entity.id
_entity.type
_entity.pdbx_description
1 polymer ?
#
loop_
_entity_poly.entity_id
_entity_poly.type
_entity_poly.pdbx_seq_one_letter_code
_entity_poly.pdbx_strand_id
1 'polypeptide(L)'
;EVIIDGGVDKIPKPRDSKYGAYYFPWIEVYDPDKGNIFVPPSGHMLGIYARSDSERGVHKAPANEVVRGALGLKYTISRGEQDILNPKGINCIRDFSRRGRGIRVWGARTVSSDASWRYINVRRLFIMIEESIEIGTQWVVFEPNDHMLWKRITRDIRSFLYRIWRTGALFGKTPEEAFYVKCDEETNPPEVI
;
A
#
# COMPACT_ATOMS: atom_id res chain seq x y z
N GLU A 1 -13.89 4.32 19.52
CA GLU A 1 -12.95 3.89 20.56
C GLU A 1 -13.17 2.41 20.82
N VAL A 2 -12.26 1.54 20.34
CA VAL A 2 -12.30 0.13 20.71
C VAL A 2 -11.64 0.04 22.08
N ILE A 3 -12.42 0.13 23.14
CA ILE A 3 -11.98 -0.21 24.50
C ILE A 3 -11.80 -1.71 24.50
N ILE A 4 -10.56 -2.16 24.68
CA ILE A 4 -10.24 -3.60 24.72
C ILE A 4 -10.46 -4.08 26.16
N ASP A 5 -11.72 -4.15 26.55
CA ASP A 5 -12.14 -4.96 27.69
C ASP A 5 -12.33 -6.40 27.23
N GLY A 6 -11.27 -7.19 27.29
CA GLY A 6 -11.37 -8.62 27.08
C GLY A 6 -10.45 -9.27 26.04
N GLY A 7 -9.32 -8.61 25.70
CA GLY A 7 -8.29 -9.21 24.84
C GLY A 7 -8.42 -8.90 23.34
N VAL A 8 -7.30 -9.09 22.61
CA VAL A 8 -7.19 -8.78 21.17
C VAL A 8 -8.02 -9.71 20.27
N ASP A 9 -8.42 -10.86 20.75
CA ASP A 9 -9.29 -11.82 20.06
C ASP A 9 -10.68 -11.24 19.79
N LYS A 10 -11.16 -10.34 20.63
CA LYS A 10 -12.44 -9.62 20.49
C LYS A 10 -12.41 -8.45 19.53
N ILE A 11 -11.25 -8.03 19.01
CA ILE A 11 -11.18 -7.01 17.98
C ILE A 11 -11.83 -7.58 16.71
N PRO A 12 -12.94 -6.98 16.22
CA PRO A 12 -13.63 -7.48 15.04
C PRO A 12 -12.76 -7.31 13.80
N LYS A 13 -12.94 -8.20 12.81
CA LYS A 13 -12.38 -7.99 11.48
C LYS A 13 -12.94 -6.67 10.93
N PRO A 14 -12.08 -5.75 10.41
CA PRO A 14 -12.55 -4.55 9.75
C PRO A 14 -13.42 -4.86 8.51
N ARG A 15 -14.18 -3.88 8.03
CA ARG A 15 -14.94 -4.00 6.79
C ARG A 15 -14.00 -4.40 5.64
N ASP A 16 -14.42 -5.39 4.85
CA ASP A 16 -13.65 -5.87 3.71
C ASP A 16 -13.43 -4.78 2.66
N SER A 17 -12.18 -4.51 2.31
CA SER A 17 -11.80 -3.53 1.29
C SER A 17 -10.35 -3.71 0.86
N LYS A 18 -10.11 -3.71 -0.43
CA LYS A 18 -8.75 -3.66 -1.00
C LYS A 18 -8.11 -2.26 -0.91
N TYR A 19 -8.89 -1.24 -0.57
CA TYR A 19 -8.44 0.15 -0.42
C TYR A 19 -8.25 0.58 1.04
N GLY A 20 -8.54 -0.31 1.99
CA GLY A 20 -8.42 -0.04 3.42
C GLY A 20 -7.20 -0.72 4.04
N ALA A 21 -6.59 -0.04 5.01
CA ALA A 21 -5.56 -0.59 5.88
C ALA A 21 -5.87 -0.23 7.34
N TYR A 22 -5.84 -1.21 8.22
CA TYR A 22 -6.14 -1.01 9.62
C TYR A 22 -4.87 -1.21 10.46
N TYR A 23 -4.60 -0.25 11.36
CA TYR A 23 -3.42 -0.26 12.23
C TYR A 23 -3.81 -0.20 13.70
N PHE A 24 -3.09 -0.97 14.53
CA PHE A 24 -3.32 -1.07 15.96
C PHE A 24 -1.97 -1.29 16.68
N PRO A 25 -1.75 -0.73 17.87
CA PRO A 25 -2.62 0.14 18.69
C PRO A 25 -2.43 1.64 18.41
N TRP A 26 -3.06 2.50 19.23
CA TRP A 26 -2.79 3.94 19.27
C TRP A 26 -1.37 4.21 19.77
N ILE A 27 -0.81 5.33 19.33
CA ILE A 27 0.57 5.73 19.57
C ILE A 27 0.59 6.84 20.62
N GLU A 28 1.47 6.74 21.61
CA GLU A 28 1.75 7.80 22.56
C GLU A 28 2.72 8.79 21.95
N VAL A 29 2.37 10.08 21.97
CA VAL A 29 3.18 11.20 21.49
C VAL A 29 3.20 12.33 22.50
N TYR A 30 4.20 13.20 22.43
CA TYR A 30 4.26 14.42 23.21
C TYR A 30 3.51 15.55 22.45
N ASP A 31 2.58 16.18 23.17
CA ASP A 31 1.89 17.40 22.74
C ASP A 31 2.36 18.55 23.64
N PRO A 32 2.82 19.69 23.07
CA PRO A 32 3.34 20.81 23.87
C PRO A 32 2.34 21.38 24.88
N ASP A 33 1.04 21.34 24.57
CA ASP A 33 0.00 21.95 25.40
C ASP A 33 -0.61 20.94 26.40
N LYS A 34 -0.64 19.64 26.04
CA LYS A 34 -1.37 18.60 26.78
C LYS A 34 -0.45 17.54 27.42
N GLY A 35 0.87 17.62 27.16
CA GLY A 35 1.82 16.57 27.58
C GLY A 35 1.67 15.31 26.73
N ASN A 36 1.90 14.14 27.34
CA ASN A 36 1.78 12.87 26.63
C ASN A 36 0.31 12.52 26.35
N ILE A 37 -0.02 12.31 25.08
CA ILE A 37 -1.35 11.92 24.62
C ILE A 37 -1.31 10.70 23.70
N PHE A 38 -2.42 9.97 23.59
CA PHE A 38 -2.57 8.90 22.63
C PHE A 38 -3.29 9.40 21.37
N VAL A 39 -2.71 9.11 20.20
CA VAL A 39 -3.27 9.49 18.91
C VAL A 39 -3.47 8.26 18.01
N PRO A 40 -4.47 8.31 17.10
CA PRO A 40 -4.62 7.27 16.08
C PRO A 40 -3.37 7.17 15.20
N PRO A 41 -2.99 5.97 14.74
CA PRO A 41 -1.76 5.76 13.96
C PRO A 41 -1.80 6.33 12.54
N SER A 42 -2.96 6.75 12.01
CA SER A 42 -3.15 7.14 10.61
C SER A 42 -2.17 8.21 10.13
N GLY A 43 -1.96 9.29 10.90
CA GLY A 43 -1.02 10.35 10.54
C GLY A 43 0.42 9.85 10.45
N HIS A 44 0.86 9.02 11.41
CA HIS A 44 2.18 8.40 11.38
C HIS A 44 2.35 7.45 10.19
N MET A 45 1.29 6.72 9.85
CA MET A 45 1.32 5.80 8.70
C MET A 45 1.45 6.52 7.37
N LEU A 46 0.77 7.67 7.20
CA LEU A 46 0.95 8.51 6.00
C LEU A 46 2.41 8.98 5.87
N GLY A 47 3.02 9.44 6.97
CA GLY A 47 4.42 9.82 6.98
C GLY A 47 5.38 8.66 6.68
N ILE A 48 5.08 7.45 7.15
CA ILE A 48 5.85 6.23 6.85
C ILE A 48 5.70 5.85 5.39
N TYR A 49 4.49 5.93 4.81
CA TYR A 49 4.27 5.65 3.39
C TYR A 49 5.09 6.62 2.53
N ALA A 50 4.97 7.92 2.76
CA ALA A 50 5.72 8.93 2.01
C ALA A 50 7.24 8.71 2.09
N ARG A 51 7.76 8.38 3.27
CA ARG A 51 9.18 8.08 3.46
C ARG A 51 9.60 6.80 2.72
N SER A 52 8.84 5.72 2.86
CA SER A 52 9.13 4.45 2.18
C SER A 52 9.09 4.60 0.66
N ASP A 53 8.14 5.36 0.13
CA ASP A 53 8.00 5.64 -1.30
C ASP A 53 9.21 6.42 -1.83
N SER A 54 9.64 7.45 -1.09
CA SER A 54 10.78 8.28 -1.48
C SER A 54 12.13 7.53 -1.42
N GLU A 55 12.32 6.69 -0.39
CA GLU A 55 13.59 5.99 -0.17
C GLU A 55 13.71 4.67 -0.95
N ARG A 56 12.61 3.97 -1.15
CA ARG A 56 12.60 2.58 -1.65
C ARG A 56 11.62 2.33 -2.80
N GLY A 57 10.67 3.23 -3.04
CA GLY A 57 9.60 3.09 -4.03
C GLY A 57 8.32 2.46 -3.46
N VAL A 58 7.21 2.69 -4.18
CA VAL A 58 5.84 2.29 -3.76
C VAL A 58 5.68 0.76 -3.64
N HIS A 59 6.45 -0.01 -4.39
CA HIS A 59 6.42 -1.48 -4.37
C HIS A 59 6.97 -2.08 -3.08
N LYS A 60 7.74 -1.32 -2.29
CA LYS A 60 8.26 -1.78 -0.99
C LYS A 60 7.14 -1.78 0.05
N ALA A 61 6.94 -2.90 0.74
CA ALA A 61 5.99 -2.98 1.84
C ALA A 61 6.36 -1.97 2.95
N PRO A 62 5.43 -1.09 3.40
CA PRO A 62 5.68 -0.09 4.44
C PRO A 62 5.65 -0.73 5.84
N ALA A 63 6.47 -1.74 6.03
CA ALA A 63 6.62 -2.49 7.28
C ALA A 63 8.09 -2.59 7.70
N ASN A 64 8.31 -2.90 8.96
CA ASN A 64 9.62 -2.81 9.65
C ASN A 64 10.17 -1.37 9.66
N GLU A 65 9.29 -0.38 9.52
CA GLU A 65 9.61 1.04 9.54
C GLU A 65 9.47 1.60 10.97
N VAL A 66 10.39 2.48 11.35
CA VAL A 66 10.35 3.16 12.65
C VAL A 66 9.23 4.19 12.67
N VAL A 67 8.45 4.17 13.74
CA VAL A 67 7.44 5.20 14.01
C VAL A 67 8.13 6.37 14.70
N ARG A 68 8.53 7.39 13.94
CA ARG A 68 9.23 8.57 14.46
C ARG A 68 8.31 9.39 15.35
N GLY A 69 8.83 9.91 16.47
CA GLY A 69 8.06 10.70 17.42
C GLY A 69 7.18 9.90 18.38
N ALA A 70 7.11 8.59 18.22
CA ALA A 70 6.41 7.73 19.17
C ALA A 70 7.22 7.56 20.46
N LEU A 71 6.58 7.84 21.61
CA LEU A 71 7.12 7.63 22.93
C LEU A 71 6.72 6.26 23.49
N GLY A 72 5.53 5.80 23.16
CA GLY A 72 4.95 4.55 23.63
C GLY A 72 3.79 4.07 22.77
N LEU A 73 3.14 3.03 23.24
CA LEU A 73 1.94 2.44 22.63
C LEU A 73 0.86 2.28 23.71
N LYS A 74 -0.40 2.56 23.34
CA LYS A 74 -1.54 2.38 24.26
C LYS A 74 -1.72 0.93 24.69
N TYR A 75 -1.22 -0.02 23.89
CA TYR A 75 -1.27 -1.46 24.17
C TYR A 75 -0.01 -2.16 23.64
N THR A 76 0.56 -3.05 24.44
CA THR A 76 1.74 -3.83 24.04
C THR A 76 1.31 -5.17 23.48
N ILE A 77 1.52 -5.37 22.19
CA ILE A 77 1.13 -6.59 21.47
C ILE A 77 2.23 -7.64 21.61
N SER A 78 1.89 -8.80 22.12
CA SER A 78 2.74 -10.00 22.12
C SER A 78 2.78 -10.65 20.73
N ARG A 79 3.68 -11.64 20.56
CA ARG A 79 3.75 -12.42 19.30
C ARG A 79 2.48 -13.23 19.06
N GLY A 80 1.95 -13.88 20.10
CA GLY A 80 0.74 -14.70 20.01
C GLY A 80 -0.49 -13.87 19.63
N GLU A 81 -0.64 -12.68 20.21
CA GLU A 81 -1.72 -11.76 19.84
C GLU A 81 -1.61 -11.26 18.38
N GLN A 82 -0.39 -11.00 17.91
CA GLN A 82 -0.19 -10.66 16.50
C GLN A 82 -0.58 -11.80 15.55
N ASP A 83 -0.33 -13.05 15.93
CA ASP A 83 -0.71 -14.22 15.13
C ASP A 83 -2.24 -14.35 14.99
N ILE A 84 -3.01 -13.80 15.93
CA ILE A 84 -4.49 -13.71 15.88
C ILE A 84 -4.93 -12.51 15.02
N LEU A 85 -4.27 -11.35 15.16
CA LEU A 85 -4.66 -10.10 14.50
C LEU A 85 -4.31 -10.08 13.01
N ASN A 86 -3.15 -10.62 12.65
CA ASN A 86 -2.63 -10.57 11.29
C ASN A 86 -3.53 -11.25 10.24
N PRO A 87 -4.15 -12.42 10.49
CA PRO A 87 -5.13 -13.01 9.56
C PRO A 87 -6.38 -12.15 9.36
N LYS A 88 -6.75 -11.33 10.35
CA LYS A 88 -7.88 -10.39 10.25
C LYS A 88 -7.55 -9.13 9.41
N GLY A 89 -6.32 -8.99 8.89
CA GLY A 89 -5.87 -7.80 8.16
C GLY A 89 -5.52 -6.61 9.07
N ILE A 90 -5.28 -6.86 10.36
CA ILE A 90 -4.90 -5.82 11.33
C ILE A 90 -3.38 -5.75 11.42
N ASN A 91 -2.82 -4.60 11.03
CA ASN A 91 -1.39 -4.35 11.04
C ASN A 91 -0.96 -3.88 12.43
N CYS A 92 -0.09 -4.65 13.05
CA CYS A 92 0.38 -4.36 14.40
C CYS A 92 1.50 -3.33 14.39
N ILE A 93 1.46 -2.39 15.36
CA ILE A 93 2.60 -1.55 15.71
C ILE A 93 3.17 -2.14 16.99
N ARG A 94 4.47 -2.43 17.00
CA ARG A 94 5.14 -3.13 18.12
C ARG A 94 6.34 -2.36 18.62
N ASP A 95 6.55 -2.47 19.94
CA ASP A 95 7.72 -1.93 20.60
C ASP A 95 8.85 -2.97 20.67
N PHE A 96 9.97 -2.65 20.02
CA PHE A 96 11.21 -3.40 20.04
C PHE A 96 12.33 -2.65 20.76
N SER A 97 12.02 -1.66 21.59
CA SER A 97 12.99 -0.81 22.29
C SER A 97 13.94 -1.64 23.16
N ARG A 98 13.43 -2.71 23.80
CA ARG A 98 14.27 -3.65 24.56
C ARG A 98 15.37 -4.33 23.74
N ARG A 99 15.23 -4.34 22.40
CA ARG A 99 16.20 -4.88 21.46
C ARG A 99 16.94 -3.78 20.69
N GLY A 100 16.87 -2.53 21.16
CA GLY A 100 17.48 -1.37 20.50
C GLY A 100 16.86 -0.93 19.18
N ARG A 101 15.65 -1.46 18.82
CA ARG A 101 15.04 -1.21 17.51
C ARG A 101 13.88 -0.21 17.52
N GLY A 102 13.44 0.24 18.71
CA GLY A 102 12.35 1.18 18.87
C GLY A 102 10.97 0.67 18.44
N ILE A 103 10.02 1.58 18.37
CA ILE A 103 8.64 1.28 17.95
C ILE A 103 8.57 1.19 16.43
N ARG A 104 8.00 0.08 15.91
CA ARG A 104 7.95 -0.21 14.48
C ARG A 104 6.59 -0.71 14.02
N VAL A 105 6.25 -0.35 12.79
CA VAL A 105 5.14 -0.99 12.07
C VAL A 105 5.54 -2.41 11.70
N TRP A 106 4.69 -3.38 12.08
CA TRP A 106 4.98 -4.81 11.93
C TRP A 106 3.88 -5.55 11.17
N GLY A 107 3.40 -4.94 10.09
CA GLY A 107 2.40 -5.48 9.17
C GLY A 107 2.19 -4.57 7.98
N ALA A 108 1.80 -5.14 6.84
CA ALA A 108 1.51 -4.42 5.60
C ALA A 108 0.39 -5.10 4.79
N ARG A 109 -0.72 -5.42 5.48
CA ARG A 109 -1.89 -6.03 4.86
C ARG A 109 -3.01 -5.02 4.68
N THR A 110 -3.73 -5.15 3.57
CA THR A 110 -5.05 -4.53 3.41
C THR A 110 -6.07 -5.28 4.28
N VAL A 111 -7.27 -4.75 4.41
CA VAL A 111 -8.37 -5.45 5.08
C VAL A 111 -9.16 -6.35 4.11
N SER A 112 -8.64 -6.56 2.89
CA SER A 112 -9.29 -7.42 1.89
C SER A 112 -9.24 -8.90 2.25
N SER A 113 -10.32 -9.60 1.97
CA SER A 113 -10.40 -11.05 1.98
C SER A 113 -9.82 -11.68 0.70
N ASP A 114 -9.71 -10.91 -0.40
CA ASP A 114 -9.10 -11.34 -1.64
C ASP A 114 -7.58 -11.46 -1.49
N ALA A 115 -7.06 -12.67 -1.74
CA ALA A 115 -5.63 -12.96 -1.64
C ALA A 115 -4.77 -12.13 -2.60
N SER A 116 -5.29 -11.76 -3.77
CA SER A 116 -4.60 -10.93 -4.78
C SER A 116 -4.34 -9.52 -4.27
N TRP A 117 -5.22 -8.99 -3.42
CA TRP A 117 -5.13 -7.64 -2.86
C TRP A 117 -4.74 -7.62 -1.38
N ARG A 118 -4.17 -8.71 -0.88
CA ARG A 118 -3.80 -8.86 0.53
C ARG A 118 -2.77 -7.84 1.00
N TYR A 119 -1.84 -7.42 0.15
CA TYR A 119 -0.71 -6.59 0.56
C TYR A 119 -0.86 -5.14 0.11
N ILE A 120 -0.56 -4.22 1.03
CA ILE A 120 -0.67 -2.76 0.82
C ILE A 120 0.23 -2.30 -0.34
N ASN A 121 1.47 -2.78 -0.39
CA ASN A 121 2.41 -2.40 -1.45
C ASN A 121 1.94 -2.84 -2.84
N VAL A 122 1.28 -3.99 -2.95
CA VAL A 122 0.70 -4.45 -4.23
C VAL A 122 -0.41 -3.51 -4.65
N ARG A 123 -1.42 -3.25 -3.78
CA ARG A 123 -2.53 -2.36 -4.14
C ARG A 123 -2.06 -0.94 -4.45
N ARG A 124 -1.10 -0.40 -3.68
CA ARG A 124 -0.56 0.94 -3.91
C ARG A 124 0.24 1.04 -5.21
N LEU A 125 1.00 -0.01 -5.56
CA LEU A 125 1.70 -0.08 -6.84
C LEU A 125 0.70 -0.03 -8.01
N PHE A 126 -0.38 -0.80 -7.93
CA PHE A 126 -1.43 -0.78 -8.96
C PHE A 126 -2.11 0.58 -9.05
N ILE A 127 -2.44 1.23 -7.92
CA ILE A 127 -3.01 2.59 -7.93
C ILE A 127 -2.06 3.57 -8.62
N MET A 128 -0.78 3.53 -8.31
CA MET A 128 0.23 4.39 -8.94
C MET A 128 0.34 4.15 -10.44
N ILE A 129 0.29 2.88 -10.88
CA ILE A 129 0.33 2.54 -12.31
C ILE A 129 -0.96 2.99 -13.01
N GLU A 130 -2.13 2.69 -12.45
CA GLU A 130 -3.45 3.06 -12.96
C GLU A 130 -3.53 4.59 -13.17
N GLU A 131 -3.24 5.37 -12.14
CA GLU A 131 -3.25 6.84 -12.16
C GLU A 131 -2.23 7.42 -13.13
N SER A 132 -1.02 6.86 -13.16
CA SER A 132 0.03 7.33 -14.08
C SER A 132 -0.32 7.08 -15.55
N ILE A 133 -0.96 5.95 -15.86
CA ILE A 133 -1.43 5.65 -17.21
C ILE A 133 -2.58 6.59 -17.58
N GLU A 134 -3.56 6.77 -16.70
CA GLU A 134 -4.69 7.67 -16.90
C GLU A 134 -4.21 9.09 -17.23
N ILE A 135 -3.35 9.65 -16.39
CA ILE A 135 -2.77 10.99 -16.61
C ILE A 135 -1.94 11.02 -17.91
N GLY A 136 -1.10 10.00 -18.12
CA GLY A 136 -0.20 9.92 -19.27
C GLY A 136 -0.90 9.71 -20.62
N THR A 137 -2.16 9.28 -20.60
CA THR A 137 -2.96 9.03 -21.81
C THR A 137 -4.07 10.07 -22.05
N GLN A 138 -4.17 11.13 -21.25
CA GLN A 138 -5.18 12.18 -21.44
C GLN A 138 -5.14 12.83 -22.81
N TRP A 139 -3.99 12.84 -23.48
CA TRP A 139 -3.82 13.38 -24.83
C TRP A 139 -4.58 12.60 -25.91
N VAL A 140 -5.04 11.37 -25.62
CA VAL A 140 -5.78 10.54 -26.61
C VAL A 140 -7.24 10.99 -26.81
N VAL A 141 -7.74 11.79 -25.85
CA VAL A 141 -9.10 12.31 -25.93
C VAL A 141 -9.23 13.18 -27.18
N PHE A 142 -10.20 12.88 -28.03
CA PHE A 142 -10.44 13.50 -29.35
C PHE A 142 -9.43 13.14 -30.46
N GLU A 143 -8.48 12.21 -30.24
CA GLU A 143 -7.68 11.67 -31.35
C GLU A 143 -8.52 10.63 -32.15
N PRO A 144 -8.33 10.53 -33.47
CA PRO A 144 -8.96 9.48 -34.26
C PRO A 144 -8.60 8.09 -33.74
N ASN A 145 -9.61 7.21 -33.58
CA ASN A 145 -9.39 5.85 -33.10
C ASN A 145 -8.90 4.95 -34.27
N ASP A 146 -7.59 4.94 -34.49
CA ASP A 146 -6.94 4.24 -35.58
C ASP A 146 -5.70 3.44 -35.15
N HIS A 147 -5.15 2.65 -36.06
CA HIS A 147 -3.94 1.86 -35.82
C HIS A 147 -2.72 2.70 -35.40
N MET A 148 -2.62 3.96 -35.82
CA MET A 148 -1.52 4.83 -35.48
C MET A 148 -1.62 5.25 -34.01
N LEU A 149 -2.82 5.58 -33.55
CA LEU A 149 -3.12 5.88 -32.17
C LEU A 149 -2.78 4.69 -31.27
N TRP A 150 -3.25 3.47 -31.63
CA TRP A 150 -3.01 2.26 -30.84
C TRP A 150 -1.52 1.94 -30.68
N LYS A 151 -0.73 2.11 -31.75
CA LYS A 151 0.73 1.92 -31.71
C LYS A 151 1.41 2.94 -30.79
N ARG A 152 0.96 4.20 -30.80
CA ARG A 152 1.50 5.25 -29.93
C ARG A 152 1.20 4.94 -28.46
N ILE A 153 -0.05 4.61 -28.14
CA ILE A 153 -0.48 4.22 -26.79
C ILE A 153 0.34 3.02 -26.29
N THR A 154 0.40 1.94 -27.09
CA THR A 154 1.16 0.73 -26.72
C THR A 154 2.63 1.04 -26.45
N ARG A 155 3.28 1.82 -27.31
CA ARG A 155 4.67 2.23 -27.15
C ARG A 155 4.89 3.01 -25.85
N ASP A 156 4.03 3.99 -25.59
CA ASP A 156 4.21 4.91 -24.46
C ASP A 156 3.96 4.20 -23.11
N ILE A 157 2.89 3.38 -23.02
CA ILE A 157 2.61 2.56 -21.85
C ILE A 157 3.71 1.50 -21.65
N ARG A 158 4.16 0.81 -22.73
CA ARG A 158 5.25 -0.16 -22.64
C ARG A 158 6.54 0.49 -22.12
N SER A 159 6.88 1.68 -22.60
CA SER A 159 8.03 2.44 -22.14
C SER A 159 7.94 2.83 -20.66
N PHE A 160 6.74 3.20 -20.20
CA PHE A 160 6.48 3.50 -18.80
C PHE A 160 6.63 2.24 -17.92
N LEU A 161 5.96 1.13 -18.26
CA LEU A 161 6.03 -0.12 -17.50
C LEU A 161 7.44 -0.72 -17.51
N TYR A 162 8.21 -0.56 -18.60
CA TYR A 162 9.62 -0.95 -18.66
C TYR A 162 10.45 -0.21 -17.61
N ARG A 163 10.23 1.11 -17.42
CA ARG A 163 10.91 1.86 -16.37
C ARG A 163 10.56 1.35 -14.98
N ILE A 164 9.27 1.04 -14.72
CA ILE A 164 8.82 0.47 -13.45
C ILE A 164 9.46 -0.90 -13.21
N TRP A 165 9.49 -1.76 -14.22
CA TRP A 165 10.17 -3.07 -14.13
C TRP A 165 11.65 -2.92 -13.80
N ARG A 166 12.35 -1.96 -14.41
CA ARG A 166 13.75 -1.66 -14.13
C ARG A 166 14.03 -1.29 -12.68
N THR A 167 13.03 -0.76 -11.94
CA THR A 167 13.16 -0.49 -10.50
C THR A 167 12.97 -1.75 -9.63
N GLY A 168 12.66 -2.89 -10.22
CA GLY A 168 12.35 -4.14 -9.50
C GLY A 168 10.93 -4.21 -8.95
N ALA A 169 10.04 -3.29 -9.35
CA ALA A 169 8.66 -3.24 -8.86
C ALA A 169 7.74 -4.27 -9.52
N LEU A 170 8.07 -4.74 -10.73
CA LEU A 170 7.35 -5.78 -11.45
C LEU A 170 8.19 -7.06 -11.47
N PHE A 171 7.54 -8.19 -11.22
CA PHE A 171 8.19 -9.50 -11.16
C PHE A 171 8.33 -10.09 -12.58
N GLY A 172 9.50 -10.61 -12.91
CA GLY A 172 9.85 -11.23 -14.20
C GLY A 172 11.32 -11.01 -14.53
N LYS A 173 11.98 -12.00 -15.13
CA LYS A 173 13.39 -11.89 -15.55
C LYS A 173 13.56 -11.01 -16.77
N THR A 174 12.56 -11.01 -17.63
CA THR A 174 12.50 -10.16 -18.83
C THR A 174 11.26 -9.27 -18.79
N PRO A 175 11.22 -8.17 -19.52
CA PRO A 175 10.04 -7.32 -19.63
C PRO A 175 8.80 -8.09 -20.10
N GLU A 176 8.98 -9.04 -21.02
CA GLU A 176 7.91 -9.86 -21.60
C GLU A 176 7.28 -10.83 -20.59
N GLU A 177 8.07 -11.28 -19.59
CA GLU A 177 7.55 -12.06 -18.46
C GLU A 177 6.85 -11.20 -17.41
N ALA A 178 7.22 -9.92 -17.31
CA ALA A 178 6.76 -9.03 -16.26
C ALA A 178 5.44 -8.34 -16.59
N PHE A 179 5.24 -7.95 -17.86
CA PHE A 179 4.03 -7.25 -18.30
C PHE A 179 3.83 -7.37 -19.81
N TYR A 180 2.59 -7.18 -20.25
CA TYR A 180 2.27 -6.96 -21.66
C TYR A 180 1.30 -5.80 -21.79
N VAL A 181 1.31 -5.16 -22.95
CA VAL A 181 0.38 -4.08 -23.30
C VAL A 181 -0.32 -4.46 -24.60
N LYS A 182 -1.64 -4.47 -24.57
CA LYS A 182 -2.49 -4.78 -25.73
C LYS A 182 -3.39 -3.60 -26.05
N CYS A 183 -3.27 -3.07 -27.24
CA CYS A 183 -4.16 -2.08 -27.82
C CYS A 183 -4.18 -2.32 -29.34
N ASP A 184 -5.20 -3.01 -29.82
CA ASP A 184 -5.33 -3.51 -31.19
C ASP A 184 -6.82 -3.66 -31.59
N GLU A 185 -7.09 -4.31 -32.74
CA GLU A 185 -8.44 -4.55 -33.23
C GLU A 185 -9.31 -5.37 -32.28
N GLU A 186 -8.73 -6.29 -31.49
CA GLU A 186 -9.52 -7.06 -30.52
C GLU A 186 -10.00 -6.19 -29.34
N THR A 187 -9.19 -5.19 -28.95
CA THR A 187 -9.55 -4.25 -27.87
C THR A 187 -10.37 -3.07 -28.38
N ASN A 188 -10.38 -2.82 -29.68
CA ASN A 188 -11.12 -1.77 -30.37
C ASN A 188 -11.89 -2.37 -31.57
N PRO A 189 -12.94 -3.17 -31.32
CA PRO A 189 -13.72 -3.74 -32.43
C PRO A 189 -14.51 -2.65 -33.17
N PRO A 190 -14.89 -2.88 -34.45
CA PRO A 190 -15.56 -1.88 -35.29
C PRO A 190 -16.83 -1.26 -34.70
N GLU A 191 -17.48 -1.97 -33.78
CA GLU A 191 -18.68 -1.46 -33.07
C GLU A 191 -18.36 -0.37 -32.03
N VAL A 192 -17.09 -0.17 -31.70
CA VAL A 192 -16.62 0.81 -30.69
C VAL A 192 -15.89 1.98 -31.37
N ILE A 193 -15.55 1.85 -32.65
CA ILE A 193 -14.88 2.88 -33.48
C ILE A 193 -15.93 3.85 -34.12
#